data_3dd29b43789891eec7fc6dd65d1744e8
#
_entry.id   3dd29b43789891eec7fc6dd65d1744e8
#
_cell.length_a   1.000
_cell.length_b   1.000
_cell.length_c   1.000
_cell.angle_alpha   90.00
_cell.angle_beta   90.00
_cell.angle_gamma   90.00
#
_symmetry.space_group_name_H-M   'P 1'
#
loop_
_entity.id
_entity.type
_entity.pdbx_description
1 polymer ?
#
loop_
_entity_poly.entity_id
_entity_poly.type
_entity_poly.pdbx_seq_one_letter_code
_entity_poly.pdbx_strand_id
1 'polypeptide(L)'
;MSSDSRHKSKFDGRIGLLKIFAGVINPSEKGEIPLTLNVHGTIVSGMMIGMKPYYEQMGKIFVDAIKRSSPETVSVAKKEFKMVFDKIKEPPNPKELEDGEFEFNHIFMRNAKIYNAIQVIPYRGTTYWIGKIESVDGFFLGMIHPLET
;
A
#
# COMPACT_ATOMS: atom_id res chain seq x y z
N MET A 1 -24.97 22.49 23.83
CA MET A 1 -24.74 21.54 23.27
C MET A 1 -24.46 21.58 22.00
N SER A 2 -23.50 21.43 21.77
CA SER A 2 -23.15 21.77 20.50
C SER A 2 -23.05 20.57 19.59
N SER A 3 -23.38 20.80 18.39
CA SER A 3 -23.17 19.84 17.36
C SER A 3 -21.69 19.49 17.16
N ASP A 4 -20.78 20.26 17.76
CA ASP A 4 -19.33 20.03 17.63
C ASP A 4 -18.91 18.70 18.23
N SER A 5 -19.57 18.26 19.30
CA SER A 5 -19.28 16.95 19.86
C SER A 5 -19.61 15.80 18.92
N ARG A 6 -20.50 16.05 17.95
CA ARG A 6 -20.88 15.04 16.96
C ARG A 6 -19.87 14.93 15.84
N HIS A 7 -19.11 16.02 15.60
CA HIS A 7 -18.14 16.07 14.52
C HIS A 7 -16.72 15.76 14.98
N LYS A 8 -16.51 15.67 16.29
CA LYS A 8 -15.23 15.16 16.76
C LYS A 8 -15.15 13.71 16.35
N SER A 9 -14.17 13.41 15.51
CA SER A 9 -13.95 12.06 15.08
C SER A 9 -13.80 11.18 16.30
N LYS A 10 -14.68 10.23 16.46
CA LYS A 10 -14.50 9.18 17.46
C LYS A 10 -13.26 8.41 17.08
N PHE A 11 -12.43 8.12 18.06
CA PHE A 11 -11.27 7.30 17.82
C PHE A 11 -11.72 5.95 17.25
N ASP A 12 -11.20 5.60 16.09
CA ASP A 12 -11.42 4.31 15.48
C ASP A 12 -10.13 3.50 15.62
N GLY A 13 -10.16 2.52 16.52
CA GLY A 13 -8.98 1.71 16.81
C GLY A 13 -8.47 0.92 15.61
N ARG A 14 -9.37 0.52 14.73
CA ARG A 14 -9.00 -0.17 13.49
C ARG A 14 -8.12 0.71 12.61
N ILE A 15 -8.58 1.93 12.33
CA ILE A 15 -7.82 2.89 11.52
C ILE A 15 -6.55 3.30 12.26
N GLY A 16 -6.63 3.51 13.57
CA GLY A 16 -5.47 3.85 14.38
C GLY A 16 -4.36 2.81 14.29
N LEU A 17 -4.71 1.52 14.40
CA LEU A 17 -3.73 0.44 14.27
C LEU A 17 -3.13 0.38 12.87
N LEU A 18 -3.94 0.53 11.83
CA LEU A 18 -3.43 0.51 10.45
C LEU A 18 -2.50 1.69 10.19
N LYS A 19 -2.78 2.86 10.76
CA LYS A 19 -1.90 4.02 10.65
C LYS A 19 -0.58 3.80 11.39
N ILE A 20 -0.59 3.10 12.52
CA ILE A 20 0.63 2.71 13.21
C ILE A 20 1.47 1.78 12.33
N PHE A 21 0.84 0.75 11.76
CA PHE A 21 1.55 -0.15 10.85
C PHE A 21 2.15 0.62 9.68
N ALA A 22 1.38 1.50 9.07
CA ALA A 22 1.85 2.34 7.96
C ALA A 22 3.00 3.26 8.40
N GLY A 23 2.88 3.88 9.56
CA GLY A 23 3.92 4.77 10.08
C GLY A 23 5.26 4.07 10.32
N VAL A 24 5.21 2.79 10.68
CA VAL A 24 6.42 2.00 10.92
C VAL A 24 6.96 1.40 9.61
N ILE A 25 6.07 0.84 8.79
CA ILE A 25 6.48 0.08 7.60
C ILE A 25 6.72 0.98 6.39
N ASN A 26 5.86 1.99 6.15
CA ASN A 26 5.98 2.81 4.95
C ASN A 26 7.36 3.47 4.77
N PRO A 27 8.00 4.03 5.81
CA PRO A 27 9.33 4.59 5.63
C PRO A 27 10.46 3.56 5.65
N SER A 28 10.15 2.29 5.93
CA SER A 28 11.16 1.24 6.02
C SER A 28 11.56 0.72 4.64
N GLU A 29 12.84 0.45 4.46
CA GLU A 29 13.33 -0.17 3.22
C GLU A 29 13.20 -1.70 3.25
N LYS A 30 13.27 -2.31 4.42
CA LYS A 30 13.28 -3.76 4.56
C LYS A 30 12.17 -4.31 5.44
N GLY A 31 11.49 -3.46 6.19
CA GLY A 31 10.41 -3.89 7.08
C GLY A 31 9.23 -4.44 6.28
N GLU A 32 8.70 -5.55 6.75
CA GLU A 32 7.50 -6.13 6.17
C GLU A 32 6.75 -6.95 7.21
N ILE A 33 5.44 -6.97 7.07
CA ILE A 33 4.58 -7.77 7.94
C ILE A 33 3.49 -8.47 7.11
N PRO A 34 3.13 -9.70 7.46
CA PRO A 34 2.00 -10.35 6.81
C PRO A 34 0.69 -9.71 7.27
N LEU A 35 -0.17 -9.40 6.32
CA LEU A 35 -1.39 -8.65 6.58
C LEU A 35 -2.50 -9.10 5.66
N THR A 36 -3.69 -9.27 6.21
CA THR A 36 -4.89 -9.57 5.44
C THR A 36 -5.94 -8.51 5.72
N LEU A 37 -6.50 -7.96 4.66
CA LEU A 37 -7.44 -6.85 4.72
C LEU A 37 -8.78 -7.26 4.13
N ASN A 38 -9.86 -6.75 4.72
CA ASN A 38 -11.17 -6.78 4.11
C ASN A 38 -11.45 -5.37 3.59
N VAL A 39 -11.59 -5.24 2.27
CA VAL A 39 -11.87 -3.97 1.62
C VAL A 39 -13.20 -4.09 0.92
N HIS A 40 -14.26 -3.66 1.59
CA HIS A 40 -15.64 -3.71 1.08
C HIS A 40 -16.05 -5.12 0.61
N GLY A 41 -15.69 -6.14 1.39
CA GLY A 41 -16.03 -7.52 1.08
C GLY A 41 -15.00 -8.25 0.22
N THR A 42 -14.02 -7.56 -0.31
CA THR A 42 -12.92 -8.17 -1.05
C THR A 42 -11.74 -8.36 -0.10
N ILE A 43 -11.17 -9.54 -0.08
CA ILE A 43 -10.05 -9.87 0.81
C ILE A 43 -8.74 -9.70 0.06
N VAL A 44 -7.82 -8.94 0.65
CA VAL A 44 -6.48 -8.76 0.13
C VAL A 44 -5.50 -9.31 1.16
N SER A 45 -4.68 -10.26 0.77
CA SER A 45 -3.74 -10.92 1.67
C SER A 45 -2.34 -10.90 1.07
N GLY A 46 -1.36 -10.43 1.82
CA GLY A 46 0.02 -10.34 1.33
C GLY A 46 0.97 -9.82 2.40
N MET A 47 2.14 -9.39 1.96
CA MET A 47 3.14 -8.78 2.84
C MET A 47 3.08 -7.28 2.69
N MET A 48 2.79 -6.56 3.78
CA MET A 48 2.87 -5.11 3.81
C MET A 48 4.33 -4.70 3.76
N ILE A 49 4.67 -3.81 2.83
CA ILE A 49 6.04 -3.34 2.61
C ILE A 49 6.09 -1.81 2.64
N GLY A 50 7.31 -1.28 2.63
CA GLY A 50 7.52 0.16 2.57
C GLY A 50 7.16 0.77 1.24
N MET A 51 6.96 2.07 1.26
CA MET A 51 6.61 2.87 0.08
C MET A 51 7.72 2.81 -0.97
N LYS A 52 8.97 3.02 -0.56
CA LYS A 52 10.10 3.03 -1.48
C LYS A 52 10.29 1.69 -2.20
N PRO A 53 10.36 0.54 -1.51
CA PRO A 53 10.43 -0.75 -2.19
C PRO A 53 9.28 -0.99 -3.16
N TYR A 54 8.07 -0.58 -2.80
CA TYR A 54 6.91 -0.72 -3.66
C TYR A 54 7.11 0.04 -4.98
N TYR A 55 7.45 1.32 -4.89
CA TYR A 55 7.61 2.14 -6.09
C TYR A 55 8.82 1.71 -6.93
N GLU A 56 9.90 1.25 -6.30
CA GLU A 56 11.04 0.70 -7.04
C GLU A 56 10.62 -0.49 -7.89
N GLN A 57 9.88 -1.42 -7.32
CA GLN A 57 9.46 -2.62 -8.03
C GLN A 57 8.42 -2.29 -9.10
N MET A 58 7.50 -1.39 -8.82
CA MET A 58 6.52 -0.96 -9.81
C MET A 58 7.19 -0.28 -11.00
N GLY A 59 8.22 0.53 -10.72
CA GLY A 59 9.01 1.14 -11.79
C GLY A 59 9.68 0.10 -12.69
N LYS A 60 10.28 -0.93 -12.10
CA LYS A 60 10.90 -2.02 -12.86
C LYS A 60 9.89 -2.78 -13.70
N ILE A 61 8.75 -3.13 -13.11
CA ILE A 61 7.69 -3.86 -13.79
C ILE A 61 7.17 -3.05 -14.98
N PHE A 62 6.93 -1.77 -14.77
CA PHE A 62 6.43 -0.88 -15.82
C PHE A 62 7.44 -0.72 -16.96
N VAL A 63 8.70 -0.46 -16.64
CA VAL A 63 9.75 -0.30 -17.66
C VAL A 63 9.94 -1.59 -18.45
N ASP A 64 9.93 -2.75 -17.78
CA ASP A 64 10.05 -4.03 -18.46
C ASP A 64 8.87 -4.30 -19.40
N ALA A 65 7.66 -3.93 -18.98
CA ALA A 65 6.48 -4.03 -19.83
C ALA A 65 6.60 -3.14 -21.07
N ILE A 66 7.08 -1.91 -20.87
CA ILE A 66 7.29 -0.95 -21.96
C ILE A 66 8.36 -1.43 -22.94
N LYS A 67 9.44 -2.03 -22.44
CA LYS A 67 10.49 -2.60 -23.30
C LYS A 67 9.93 -3.65 -24.25
N ARG A 68 8.97 -4.43 -23.78
CA ARG A 68 8.37 -5.51 -24.60
C ARG A 68 7.34 -4.99 -25.58
N SER A 69 6.59 -3.95 -25.24
CA SER A 69 5.47 -3.48 -26.05
C SER A 69 5.75 -2.20 -26.83
N SER A 70 6.55 -1.29 -26.31
CA SER A 70 6.82 0.01 -26.91
C SER A 70 8.23 0.47 -26.56
N PRO A 71 9.27 -0.21 -27.11
CA PRO A 71 10.66 0.08 -26.72
C PRO A 71 11.08 1.52 -26.97
N GLU A 72 10.45 2.22 -27.91
CA GLU A 72 10.76 3.62 -28.20
C GLU A 72 10.37 4.58 -27.08
N THR A 73 9.50 4.16 -26.16
CA THR A 73 9.06 5.01 -25.04
C THR A 73 9.79 4.71 -23.73
N VAL A 74 10.76 3.79 -23.72
CA VAL A 74 11.46 3.39 -22.50
C VAL A 74 12.14 4.56 -21.80
N SER A 75 12.77 5.45 -22.54
CA SER A 75 13.48 6.60 -21.96
C SER A 75 12.51 7.55 -21.25
N VAL A 76 11.32 7.74 -21.82
CA VAL A 76 10.27 8.56 -21.21
C VAL A 76 9.78 7.91 -19.92
N ALA A 77 9.53 6.60 -19.96
CA ALA A 77 9.06 5.84 -18.79
C ALA A 77 10.07 5.94 -17.64
N LYS A 78 11.35 5.74 -17.91
CA LYS A 78 12.40 5.84 -16.90
C LYS A 78 12.47 7.24 -16.29
N LYS A 79 12.36 8.26 -17.12
CA LYS A 79 12.41 9.66 -16.69
C LYS A 79 11.25 10.00 -15.75
N GLU A 80 10.03 9.58 -16.13
CA GLU A 80 8.84 9.84 -15.30
C GLU A 80 8.92 9.14 -13.96
N PHE A 81 9.34 7.88 -13.94
CA PHE A 81 9.50 7.15 -12.69
C PHE A 81 10.58 7.75 -11.79
N LYS A 82 11.67 8.21 -12.39
CA LYS A 82 12.72 8.87 -11.62
C LYS A 82 12.20 10.12 -10.91
N MET A 83 11.37 10.92 -11.59
CA MET A 83 10.80 12.12 -11.00
C MET A 83 9.93 11.79 -9.78
N VAL A 84 9.07 10.78 -9.90
CA VAL A 84 8.23 10.33 -8.79
C VAL A 84 9.10 9.78 -7.66
N PHE A 85 10.09 8.95 -8.01
CA PHE A 85 10.95 8.31 -7.05
C PHE A 85 11.78 9.32 -6.25
N ASP A 86 12.28 10.36 -6.91
CA ASP A 86 13.04 11.41 -6.24
C ASP A 86 12.20 12.17 -5.22
N LYS A 87 10.92 12.37 -5.51
CA LYS A 87 9.99 12.98 -4.56
C LYS A 87 9.76 12.11 -3.32
N ILE A 88 9.71 10.80 -3.51
CA ILE A 88 9.52 9.85 -2.41
C ILE A 88 10.75 9.78 -1.51
N LYS A 89 11.93 10.01 -2.08
CA LYS A 89 13.18 10.00 -1.31
C LYS A 89 13.32 11.17 -0.34
N GLU A 90 12.61 12.25 -0.59
CA GLU A 90 12.70 13.41 0.30
C GLU A 90 12.07 13.07 1.63
N PRO A 91 12.81 13.24 2.74
CA PRO A 91 12.22 13.02 4.05
C PRO A 91 11.10 14.04 4.28
N PRO A 92 10.04 13.66 4.99
CA PRO A 92 8.98 14.60 5.31
C PRO A 92 9.54 15.77 6.10
N ASN A 93 9.04 16.97 5.83
CA ASN A 93 9.42 18.16 6.56
C ASN A 93 8.98 17.97 8.02
N PRO A 94 9.91 18.13 8.99
CA PRO A 94 9.53 18.00 10.41
C PRO A 94 8.34 18.85 10.81
N LYS A 95 8.18 20.01 10.19
CA LYS A 95 7.06 20.89 10.46
C LYS A 95 5.73 20.26 10.02
N GLU A 96 5.74 19.58 8.87
CA GLU A 96 4.57 18.85 8.39
C GLU A 96 4.19 17.74 9.36
N LEU A 97 5.18 17.04 9.92
CA LEU A 97 4.96 16.01 10.91
C LEU A 97 4.35 16.57 12.20
N GLU A 98 4.84 17.74 12.66
CA GLU A 98 4.33 18.40 13.87
C GLU A 98 2.90 18.85 13.69
N ASP A 99 2.57 19.36 12.51
CA ASP A 99 1.24 19.87 12.21
C ASP A 99 0.25 18.76 11.87
N GLY A 100 0.70 17.52 11.83
CA GLY A 100 -0.16 16.38 11.47
C GLY A 100 -0.58 16.36 10.01
N GLU A 101 0.05 17.18 9.17
CA GLU A 101 -0.27 17.24 7.75
C GLU A 101 0.29 16.04 6.98
N PHE A 102 1.36 15.44 7.52
CA PHE A 102 1.97 14.28 6.90
C PHE A 102 1.43 13.01 7.57
N GLU A 103 0.55 12.32 6.89
CA GLU A 103 0.01 11.06 7.37
C GLU A 103 0.22 9.97 6.34
N PHE A 104 0.52 8.78 6.82
CA PHE A 104 0.57 7.61 5.94
C PHE A 104 -0.86 7.07 5.81
N ASN A 105 -1.45 7.26 4.64
CA ASN A 105 -2.84 6.89 4.37
C ASN A 105 -2.98 5.68 3.47
N HIS A 106 -1.87 5.09 3.06
CA HIS A 106 -1.87 3.98 2.11
C HIS A 106 -1.13 2.77 2.68
N ILE A 107 -1.56 1.61 2.23
CA ILE A 107 -0.91 0.33 2.50
C ILE A 107 -0.34 -0.17 1.18
N PHE A 108 0.93 -0.55 1.21
CA PHE A 108 1.65 -1.09 0.06
C PHE A 108 1.95 -2.55 0.34
N MET A 109 1.68 -3.43 -0.61
CA MET A 109 1.88 -4.86 -0.42
C MET A 109 2.61 -5.50 -1.58
N ARG A 110 3.39 -6.53 -1.27
CA ARG A 110 3.94 -7.47 -2.23
C ARG A 110 3.37 -8.85 -1.95
N ASN A 111 3.52 -9.75 -2.89
CA ASN A 111 3.00 -11.11 -2.77
C ASN A 111 1.53 -11.13 -2.41
N ALA A 112 0.76 -10.18 -2.92
CA ALA A 112 -0.65 -10.06 -2.62
C ALA A 112 -1.50 -10.96 -3.50
N LYS A 113 -2.54 -11.52 -2.91
CA LYS A 113 -3.64 -12.18 -3.60
C LYS A 113 -4.93 -11.55 -3.18
N ILE A 114 -5.82 -11.39 -4.14
CA ILE A 114 -7.12 -10.76 -3.94
C ILE A 114 -8.18 -11.82 -4.10
N TYR A 115 -9.00 -12.00 -3.07
CA TYR A 115 -10.05 -13.01 -3.02
C TYR A 115 -11.40 -12.33 -3.04
N ASN A 116 -12.22 -12.68 -4.00
CA ASN A 116 -13.62 -12.30 -3.97
C ASN A 116 -14.48 -13.57 -3.94
N ALA A 117 -15.82 -13.41 -3.95
CA ALA A 117 -16.72 -14.54 -3.80
C ALA A 117 -16.56 -15.62 -4.88
N ILE A 118 -15.97 -15.29 -6.01
CA ILE A 118 -15.96 -16.13 -7.20
C ILE A 118 -14.55 -16.58 -7.59
N GLN A 119 -13.54 -15.75 -7.35
CA GLN A 119 -12.21 -16.01 -7.89
C GLN A 119 -11.09 -15.42 -7.05
N VAL A 120 -9.87 -15.88 -7.33
CA VAL A 120 -8.63 -15.36 -6.75
C VAL A 120 -7.87 -14.62 -7.83
N ILE A 121 -7.41 -13.41 -7.54
CA ILE A 121 -6.69 -12.55 -8.46
C ILE A 121 -5.29 -12.27 -7.87
N PRO A 122 -4.22 -12.48 -8.61
CA PRO A 122 -4.15 -13.10 -9.94
C PRO A 122 -4.42 -14.60 -9.87
N TYR A 123 -4.83 -15.19 -10.96
CA TYR A 123 -5.12 -16.62 -11.02
C TYR A 123 -3.90 -17.47 -10.65
N ARG A 124 -2.74 -17.06 -11.11
CA ARG A 124 -1.47 -17.70 -10.77
C ARG A 124 -0.51 -16.68 -10.21
N GLY A 125 0.27 -17.09 -9.21
CA GLY A 125 1.26 -16.20 -8.60
C GLY A 125 0.66 -15.17 -7.69
N THR A 126 1.34 -14.06 -7.55
CA THR A 126 0.96 -12.95 -6.67
C THR A 126 1.20 -11.63 -7.39
N THR A 127 0.75 -10.54 -6.77
CA THR A 127 0.90 -9.21 -7.34
C THR A 127 1.30 -8.20 -6.27
N TYR A 128 1.66 -7.02 -6.70
CA TYR A 128 1.78 -5.85 -5.85
C TYR A 128 0.42 -5.19 -5.72
N TRP A 129 0.17 -4.57 -4.59
CA TRP A 129 -1.12 -3.94 -4.34
C TRP A 129 -0.92 -2.66 -3.51
N ILE A 130 -1.72 -1.66 -3.81
CA ILE A 130 -1.77 -0.42 -3.03
C ILE A 130 -3.24 -0.07 -2.76
N GLY A 131 -3.53 0.37 -1.56
CA GLY A 131 -4.88 0.80 -1.21
C GLY A 131 -4.89 1.81 -0.08
N LYS A 132 -6.05 2.44 0.10
CA LYS A 132 -6.25 3.43 1.15
C LYS A 132 -6.60 2.75 2.46
N ILE A 133 -6.00 3.21 3.56
CA ILE A 133 -6.34 2.74 4.90
C ILE A 133 -7.83 2.93 5.19
N GLU A 134 -8.38 4.07 4.79
CA GLU A 134 -9.80 4.38 5.04
C GLU A 134 -10.76 3.40 4.36
N SER A 135 -10.33 2.73 3.31
CA SER A 135 -11.16 1.76 2.60
C SER A 135 -11.18 0.39 3.26
N VAL A 136 -10.39 0.18 4.31
CA VAL A 136 -10.28 -1.11 4.97
C VAL A 136 -11.36 -1.25 6.04
N ASP A 137 -12.23 -2.22 5.89
CA ASP A 137 -13.32 -2.49 6.85
C ASP A 137 -12.85 -3.34 8.03
N GLY A 138 -11.87 -4.21 7.80
CA GLY A 138 -11.32 -5.07 8.84
C GLY A 138 -9.99 -5.65 8.39
N PHE A 139 -9.23 -6.18 9.35
CA PHE A 139 -7.93 -6.76 9.03
C PHE A 139 -7.50 -7.76 10.11
N PHE A 140 -6.52 -8.59 9.78
CA PHE A 140 -5.76 -9.33 10.79
C PHE A 140 -4.30 -9.42 10.34
N LEU A 141 -3.42 -9.60 11.30
CA LEU A 141 -2.01 -9.86 11.03
C LEU A 141 -1.85 -11.31 10.64
N GLY A 142 -1.27 -11.55 9.49
CA GLY A 142 -1.11 -12.88 8.92
C GLY A 142 -1.51 -12.90 7.46
N MET A 143 -1.09 -13.94 6.76
CA MET A 143 -1.44 -14.17 5.37
C MET A 143 -2.33 -15.40 5.26
N ILE A 144 -3.24 -15.35 4.28
CA ILE A 144 -4.00 -16.54 3.92
C ILE A 144 -3.08 -17.44 3.10
N HIS A 145 -2.96 -18.69 3.56
CA HIS A 145 -2.23 -19.70 2.81
C HIS A 145 -3.24 -20.67 2.21
N PRO A 146 -3.08 -21.02 0.93
CA PRO A 146 -3.97 -22.01 0.36
C PRO A 146 -3.80 -23.34 1.11
N LEU A 147 -4.90 -24.07 1.24
CA LEU A 147 -4.84 -25.43 1.81
C LEU A 147 -3.96 -26.26 0.91
N GLU A 148 -2.97 -26.92 1.50
CA GLU A 148 -2.17 -27.89 0.77
C GLU A 148 -3.02 -29.12 0.55
N THR A 149 -3.19 -29.48 -0.70
CA THR A 149 -3.91 -30.68 -1.08
C THR A 149 -2.92 -31.79 -1.40
#